data_200a07956a8ed9485bf300a1b427b041
#
_entry.id   200a07956a8ed9485bf300a1b427b041
#
_cell.length_a   1.000
_cell.length_b   1.000
_cell.length_c   1.000
_cell.angle_alpha   90.00
_cell.angle_beta   90.00
_cell.angle_gamma   90.00
#
_symmetry.space_group_name_H-M   'P 1'
#
loop_
_entity.id
_entity.type
_entity.pdbx_description
1 polymer ?
#
loop_
_entity_poly.entity_id
_entity_poly.type
_entity_poly.pdbx_seq_one_letter_code
_entity_poly.pdbx_strand_id
1 'polypeptide(L)'
;LGDVYKRQIEECVEETMADYGNTIFQSSSRNQYRIIRVKRILKRTVWALQQQIRQGEFEPGEFEVSFSMEDSLSAINIDLSEHEKMRLRGRIDRVDLCETDDKVYVKIIDYKTGNTSLDLVALYYGLQLQLAVYLDAAVELEQKKHPGKLVEPAGVFYYHIDDPIIDQEEDETDEAWGRRMLKACLLYTSPS
;
A
#
# COMPACT_ATOMS: atom_id res chain seq x y z
N LEU A 1 -5.02 -14.51 17.34
CA LEU A 1 -4.41 -13.47 16.46
C LEU A 1 -5.46 -12.47 15.92
N GLY A 2 -6.70 -12.93 15.65
CA GLY A 2 -7.76 -12.06 15.08
C GLY A 2 -8.20 -10.87 15.94
N ASP A 3 -8.05 -10.94 17.25
CA ASP A 3 -8.54 -9.89 18.17
C ASP A 3 -7.47 -8.84 18.49
N VAL A 4 -6.19 -9.17 18.33
CA VAL A 4 -5.09 -8.24 18.62
C VAL A 4 -5.08 -7.09 17.61
N TYR A 5 -5.11 -7.36 16.32
CA TYR A 5 -5.10 -6.29 15.30
C TYR A 5 -6.37 -5.43 15.34
N LYS A 6 -7.52 -6.02 15.71
CA LYS A 6 -8.77 -5.25 15.83
C LYS A 6 -8.66 -4.20 16.96
N ARG A 7 -8.06 -4.58 18.09
CA ARG A 7 -7.80 -3.66 19.19
C ARG A 7 -6.80 -2.58 18.81
N GLN A 8 -5.69 -2.95 18.14
CA GLN A 8 -4.71 -1.99 17.65
C GLN A 8 -5.30 -0.96 16.69
N ILE A 9 -6.20 -1.38 15.79
CA ILE A 9 -6.90 -0.45 14.90
C ILE A 9 -7.78 0.51 15.70
N GLU A 10 -8.49 0.03 16.72
CA GLU A 10 -9.33 0.88 17.56
C GLU A 10 -8.50 1.90 18.31
N GLU A 11 -7.41 1.48 18.94
CA GLU A 11 -6.46 2.34 19.64
C GLU A 11 -5.87 3.41 18.70
N CYS A 12 -5.38 3.02 17.53
CA CYS A 12 -4.80 3.93 16.54
C CYS A 12 -5.82 4.97 16.03
N VAL A 13 -7.06 4.57 15.79
CA VAL A 13 -8.12 5.51 15.38
C VAL A 13 -8.45 6.49 16.53
N GLU A 14 -8.49 6.03 17.77
CA GLU A 14 -8.77 6.86 18.92
C GLU A 14 -7.64 7.84 19.21
N GLU A 15 -6.39 7.44 19.10
CA GLU A 15 -5.22 8.33 19.21
C GLU A 15 -5.25 9.40 18.12
N THR A 16 -5.46 9.00 16.86
CA THR A 16 -5.55 9.95 15.74
C THR A 16 -6.69 10.95 15.95
N MET A 17 -7.85 10.49 16.45
CA MET A 17 -8.97 11.39 16.78
C MET A 17 -8.63 12.36 17.90
N ALA A 18 -7.88 11.92 18.92
CA ALA A 18 -7.45 12.79 20.01
C ALA A 18 -6.53 13.92 19.52
N ASP A 19 -5.61 13.61 18.62
CA ASP A 19 -4.68 14.58 18.01
C ASP A 19 -5.40 15.66 17.18
N TYR A 20 -6.46 15.28 16.45
CA TYR A 20 -7.28 16.21 15.66
C TYR A 20 -8.38 16.94 16.45
N GLY A 21 -8.41 16.80 17.78
CA GLY A 21 -9.41 17.41 18.65
C GLY A 21 -10.74 16.66 18.64
N ASN A 22 -10.95 15.81 19.62
CA ASN A 22 -12.13 14.95 19.83
C ASN A 22 -13.49 15.63 19.61
N THR A 23 -13.58 16.93 19.84
CA THR A 23 -14.84 17.70 19.76
C THR A 23 -15.44 17.75 18.35
N ILE A 24 -14.61 17.78 17.28
CA ILE A 24 -15.10 17.85 15.90
C ILE A 24 -15.70 16.51 15.49
N PHE A 25 -15.08 15.40 15.86
CA PHE A 25 -15.54 14.06 15.48
C PHE A 25 -16.77 13.59 16.29
N GLN A 26 -16.93 14.08 17.50
CA GLN A 26 -18.08 13.77 18.37
C GLN A 26 -19.27 14.73 18.19
N SER A 27 -19.10 15.81 17.43
CA SER A 27 -20.06 16.90 17.34
C SER A 27 -21.38 16.56 16.63
N SER A 28 -21.44 15.46 15.89
CA SER A 28 -22.67 15.07 15.18
C SER A 28 -22.77 13.56 14.95
N SER A 29 -23.99 13.03 14.86
CA SER A 29 -24.26 11.64 14.51
C SER A 29 -23.66 11.24 13.16
N ARG A 30 -23.57 12.18 12.22
CA ARG A 30 -22.92 11.97 10.92
C ARG A 30 -21.42 11.70 11.06
N ASN A 31 -20.73 12.41 11.93
CA ASN A 31 -19.30 12.21 12.16
C ASN A 31 -19.04 10.92 12.92
N GLN A 32 -19.88 10.58 13.91
CA GLN A 32 -19.81 9.29 14.59
C GLN A 32 -19.96 8.11 13.62
N TYR A 33 -20.92 8.19 12.69
CA TYR A 33 -21.09 7.18 11.65
C TYR A 33 -19.84 7.05 10.75
N ARG A 34 -19.19 8.17 10.38
CA ARG A 34 -17.96 8.16 9.60
C ARG A 34 -16.83 7.42 10.32
N ILE A 35 -16.68 7.61 11.62
CA ILE A 35 -15.68 6.92 12.44
C ILE A 35 -15.94 5.41 12.45
N ILE A 36 -17.17 5.00 12.69
CA ILE A 36 -17.56 3.58 12.66
C ILE A 36 -17.23 2.97 11.28
N ARG A 37 -17.52 3.70 10.22
CA ARG A 37 -17.19 3.27 8.85
C ARG A 37 -15.69 3.14 8.65
N VAL A 38 -14.88 4.11 9.07
CA VAL A 38 -13.41 4.05 8.97
C VAL A 38 -12.86 2.86 9.75
N LYS A 39 -13.27 2.64 10.99
CA LYS A 39 -12.87 1.47 11.79
C LYS A 39 -13.20 0.15 11.07
N ARG A 40 -14.37 0.05 10.43
CA ARG A 40 -14.79 -1.12 9.66
C ARG A 40 -13.89 -1.33 8.43
N ILE A 41 -13.66 -0.28 7.66
CA ILE A 41 -12.79 -0.31 6.46
C ILE A 41 -11.39 -0.78 6.86
N LEU A 42 -10.78 -0.18 7.87
CA LEU A 42 -9.44 -0.55 8.34
C LEU A 42 -9.37 -2.01 8.80
N LYS A 43 -10.36 -2.50 9.55
CA LYS A 43 -10.41 -3.91 9.96
C LYS A 43 -10.46 -4.86 8.77
N ARG A 44 -11.25 -4.54 7.75
CA ARG A 44 -11.35 -5.33 6.51
C ARG A 44 -10.05 -5.27 5.71
N THR A 45 -9.47 -4.09 5.55
CA THR A 45 -8.21 -3.88 4.83
C THR A 45 -7.08 -4.68 5.46
N VAL A 46 -6.89 -4.59 6.78
CA VAL A 46 -5.84 -5.34 7.48
C VAL A 46 -6.08 -6.84 7.38
N TRP A 47 -7.32 -7.29 7.51
CA TRP A 47 -7.64 -8.71 7.31
C TRP A 47 -7.31 -9.18 5.90
N ALA A 48 -7.70 -8.44 4.85
CA ALA A 48 -7.41 -8.79 3.46
C ALA A 48 -5.91 -8.82 3.17
N LEU A 49 -5.15 -7.83 3.68
CA LEU A 49 -3.70 -7.79 3.58
C LEU A 49 -3.04 -8.99 4.27
N GLN A 50 -3.51 -9.40 5.44
CA GLN A 50 -3.00 -10.59 6.12
C GLN A 50 -3.23 -11.86 5.30
N GLN A 51 -4.41 -12.01 4.67
CA GLN A 51 -4.68 -13.15 3.80
C GLN A 51 -3.77 -13.16 2.57
N GLN A 52 -3.54 -11.99 1.98
CA GLN A 52 -2.66 -11.83 0.81
C GLN A 52 -1.20 -12.17 1.14
N ILE A 53 -0.68 -11.65 2.25
CA ILE A 53 0.70 -11.92 2.70
C ILE A 53 0.91 -13.42 2.96
N ARG A 54 -0.07 -14.09 3.58
CA ARG A 54 0.03 -15.53 3.87
C ARG A 54 0.02 -16.43 2.64
N GLN A 55 -0.42 -15.95 1.49
CA GLN A 55 -0.51 -16.71 0.25
C GLN A 55 0.71 -16.52 -0.66
N GLY A 56 1.61 -15.59 -0.33
CA GLY A 56 2.78 -15.26 -1.12
C GLY A 56 4.07 -15.40 -0.34
N GLU A 57 5.18 -15.26 -1.06
CA GLU A 57 6.54 -15.29 -0.50
C GLU A 57 7.08 -13.87 -0.21
N PHE A 58 6.32 -12.84 -0.58
CA PHE A 58 6.70 -11.46 -0.31
C PHE A 58 6.34 -11.06 1.11
N GLU A 59 7.32 -10.54 1.82
CA GLU A 59 7.16 -9.99 3.17
C GLU A 59 7.19 -8.46 3.14
N PRO A 60 6.36 -7.78 3.95
CA PRO A 60 6.47 -6.34 4.11
C PRO A 60 7.83 -5.96 4.70
N GLY A 61 8.64 -5.26 3.92
CA GLY A 61 9.97 -4.82 4.33
C GLY A 61 9.94 -3.44 4.95
N GLU A 62 9.42 -2.46 4.23
CA GLU A 62 9.44 -1.05 4.66
C GLU A 62 8.12 -0.33 4.38
N PHE A 63 7.85 0.70 5.20
CA PHE A 63 6.65 1.54 5.10
C PHE A 63 7.05 3.01 5.09
N GLU A 64 6.28 3.84 4.38
CA GLU A 64 6.45 5.30 4.35
C GLU A 64 7.87 5.74 3.98
N VAL A 65 8.49 5.02 3.03
CA VAL A 65 9.88 5.23 2.63
C VAL A 65 10.01 6.54 1.87
N SER A 66 10.61 7.52 2.51
CA SER A 66 10.89 8.81 1.89
C SER A 66 12.22 8.78 1.14
N PHE A 67 12.24 9.33 -0.07
CA PHE A 67 13.46 9.61 -0.78
C PHE A 67 13.55 11.11 -1.10
N SER A 68 14.59 11.75 -0.60
CA SER A 68 14.84 13.18 -0.74
C SER A 68 16.34 13.48 -0.78
N MET A 69 16.68 14.75 -0.98
CA MET A 69 18.09 15.19 -1.05
C MET A 69 18.86 15.07 0.28
N GLU A 70 18.18 15.04 1.42
CA GLU A 70 18.79 15.12 2.76
C GLU A 70 19.02 13.73 3.37
N ASP A 71 18.28 12.73 2.91
CA ASP A 71 18.47 11.36 3.35
C ASP A 71 19.56 10.67 2.51
N SER A 72 20.19 9.64 3.06
CA SER A 72 21.21 8.80 2.40
C SER A 72 20.74 8.10 1.10
N LEU A 73 19.49 8.24 0.77
CA LEU A 73 18.87 7.94 -0.51
C LEU A 73 19.08 9.13 -1.43
N SER A 74 20.01 8.99 -2.35
CA SER A 74 20.20 9.96 -3.43
C SER A 74 18.87 10.18 -4.11
N ALA A 75 18.36 11.43 -4.14
CA ALA A 75 17.24 11.78 -4.99
C ALA A 75 17.49 11.18 -6.38
N ILE A 76 16.47 10.56 -6.98
CA ILE A 76 16.62 10.06 -8.34
C ILE A 76 16.98 11.27 -9.22
N ASN A 77 18.22 11.27 -9.69
CA ASN A 77 18.68 12.30 -10.60
C ASN A 77 18.47 11.79 -12.01
N ILE A 78 17.57 12.42 -12.73
CA ILE A 78 17.39 12.18 -14.17
C ILE A 78 18.17 13.25 -14.90
N ASP A 79 19.20 12.85 -15.61
CA ASP A 79 19.94 13.76 -16.48
C ASP A 79 19.11 14.00 -17.75
N LEU A 80 18.54 15.20 -17.87
CA LEU A 80 17.74 15.61 -19.04
C LEU A 80 18.63 16.08 -20.19
N SER A 81 19.79 16.66 -19.85
CA SER A 81 20.82 17.08 -20.80
C SER A 81 22.16 17.18 -20.06
N GLU A 82 23.26 17.56 -20.79
CA GLU A 82 24.59 17.80 -20.19
C GLU A 82 24.56 18.87 -19.07
N HIS A 83 23.54 19.75 -19.08
CA HIS A 83 23.44 20.89 -18.16
C HIS A 83 22.18 20.89 -17.28
N GLU A 84 21.24 19.99 -17.54
CA GLU A 84 19.94 19.95 -16.85
C GLU A 84 19.74 18.62 -16.14
N LYS A 85 19.43 18.70 -14.84
CA LYS A 85 19.13 17.57 -13.99
C LYS A 85 17.77 17.75 -13.34
N MET A 86 16.91 16.77 -13.49
CA MET A 86 15.65 16.71 -12.75
C MET A 86 15.86 15.89 -11.48
N ARG A 87 15.42 16.43 -10.35
CA ARG A 87 15.48 15.76 -9.05
C ARG A 87 14.08 15.39 -8.61
N LEU A 88 13.86 14.13 -8.39
CA LEU A 88 12.60 13.62 -7.89
C LEU A 88 12.66 13.36 -6.40
N ARG A 89 11.59 13.67 -5.72
CA ARG A 89 11.37 13.33 -4.31
C ARG A 89 9.99 12.71 -4.17
N GLY A 90 9.84 11.80 -3.24
CA GLY A 90 8.57 11.14 -3.00
C GLY A 90 8.57 10.32 -1.74
N ARG A 91 7.46 9.69 -1.47
CA ARG A 91 7.30 8.75 -0.38
C ARG A 91 6.56 7.52 -0.91
N ILE A 92 7.18 6.38 -0.74
CA ILE A 92 6.63 5.08 -1.12
C ILE A 92 5.85 4.56 0.08
N ASP A 93 4.58 4.24 -0.09
CA ASP A 93 3.74 3.83 1.03
C ASP A 93 4.20 2.48 1.62
N ARG A 94 4.54 1.51 0.75
CA ARG A 94 5.01 0.20 1.20
C ARG A 94 5.91 -0.47 0.16
N VAL A 95 7.00 -1.07 0.65
CA VAL A 95 7.91 -1.92 -0.10
C VAL A 95 7.86 -3.33 0.47
N ASP A 96 7.54 -4.32 -0.35
CA ASP A 96 7.59 -5.73 0.00
C ASP A 96 8.79 -6.39 -0.69
N LEU A 97 9.45 -7.29 0.01
CA LEU A 97 10.63 -8.00 -0.45
C LEU A 97 10.39 -9.51 -0.49
N CYS A 98 10.96 -10.16 -1.48
CA CYS A 98 11.12 -11.61 -1.50
C CYS A 98 12.61 -11.90 -1.71
N GLU A 99 13.24 -12.45 -0.70
CA GLU A 99 14.69 -12.68 -0.66
C GLU A 99 15.00 -14.15 -0.92
N THR A 100 15.91 -14.41 -1.86
CA THR A 100 16.48 -15.72 -2.14
C THR A 100 17.98 -15.70 -1.82
N ASP A 101 18.69 -16.81 -2.07
CA ASP A 101 20.12 -16.90 -1.77
C ASP A 101 20.94 -15.86 -2.56
N ASP A 102 20.58 -15.61 -3.82
CA ASP A 102 21.32 -14.77 -4.77
C ASP A 102 20.57 -13.50 -5.22
N LYS A 103 19.26 -13.38 -4.91
CA LYS A 103 18.43 -12.29 -5.39
C LYS A 103 17.54 -11.71 -4.31
N VAL A 104 17.15 -10.45 -4.51
CA VAL A 104 16.08 -9.77 -3.78
C VAL A 104 15.09 -9.22 -4.80
N TYR A 105 13.86 -9.63 -4.71
CA TYR A 105 12.77 -9.12 -5.53
C TYR A 105 12.02 -8.01 -4.80
N VAL A 106 11.82 -6.89 -5.48
CA VAL A 106 11.20 -5.69 -4.91
C VAL A 106 9.82 -5.47 -5.52
N LYS A 107 8.82 -5.38 -4.66
CA LYS A 107 7.44 -5.06 -5.02
C LYS A 107 7.01 -3.81 -4.26
N ILE A 108 6.41 -2.85 -4.93
CA ILE A 108 5.84 -1.65 -4.29
C ILE A 108 4.33 -1.67 -4.32
N ILE A 109 3.75 -1.16 -3.26
CA ILE A 109 2.31 -1.01 -3.09
C ILE A 109 2.02 0.42 -2.68
N ASP A 110 1.13 1.06 -3.40
CA ASP A 110 0.63 2.41 -3.14
C ASP A 110 -0.86 2.33 -2.79
N TYR A 111 -1.24 2.87 -1.64
CA TYR A 111 -2.61 2.80 -1.13
C TYR A 111 -3.48 3.91 -1.71
N LYS A 112 -4.60 3.55 -2.29
CA LYS A 112 -5.55 4.49 -2.89
C LYS A 112 -6.94 4.39 -2.26
N THR A 113 -7.51 5.53 -1.93
CA THR A 113 -8.89 5.64 -1.40
C THR A 113 -9.91 6.07 -2.46
N GLY A 114 -9.52 6.12 -3.73
CA GLY A 114 -10.34 6.54 -4.86
C GLY A 114 -10.28 5.58 -6.03
N ASN A 115 -10.96 5.90 -7.12
CA ASN A 115 -11.06 5.08 -8.33
C ASN A 115 -9.83 5.21 -9.26
N THR A 116 -8.64 5.32 -8.72
CA THR A 116 -7.41 5.37 -9.50
C THR A 116 -7.11 3.98 -10.04
N SER A 117 -6.95 3.81 -11.34
CA SER A 117 -6.53 2.56 -11.96
C SER A 117 -5.17 2.72 -12.64
N LEU A 118 -4.41 1.63 -12.73
CA LEU A 118 -3.19 1.62 -13.51
C LEU A 118 -3.58 1.56 -15.01
N ASP A 119 -3.25 2.62 -15.73
CA ASP A 119 -3.43 2.70 -17.17
C ASP A 119 -2.08 2.57 -17.87
N LEU A 120 -1.86 1.42 -18.52
CA LEU A 120 -0.60 1.14 -19.22
C LEU A 120 -0.36 2.08 -20.40
N VAL A 121 -1.42 2.59 -21.03
CA VAL A 121 -1.30 3.59 -22.12
C VAL A 121 -0.87 4.93 -21.53
N ALA A 122 -1.49 5.37 -20.45
CA ALA A 122 -1.08 6.57 -19.73
C ALA A 122 0.36 6.45 -19.21
N LEU A 123 0.77 5.28 -18.70
CA LEU A 123 2.13 5.01 -18.27
C LEU A 123 3.11 5.13 -19.45
N TYR A 124 2.80 4.54 -20.60
CA TYR A 124 3.63 4.62 -21.81
C TYR A 124 3.82 6.05 -22.29
N TYR A 125 2.80 6.89 -22.20
CA TYR A 125 2.89 8.32 -22.55
C TYR A 125 3.42 9.21 -21.42
N GLY A 126 3.91 8.64 -20.31
CA GLY A 126 4.52 9.40 -19.22
C GLY A 126 3.53 10.12 -18.30
N LEU A 127 2.24 9.78 -18.36
CA LEU A 127 1.19 10.42 -17.54
C LEU A 127 1.00 9.80 -16.16
N GLN A 128 1.50 8.56 -15.94
CA GLN A 128 1.42 7.83 -14.67
C GLN A 128 2.78 7.30 -14.23
N LEU A 129 3.79 8.16 -14.16
CA LEU A 129 5.17 7.77 -13.85
C LEU A 129 5.42 7.45 -12.37
N GLN A 130 4.53 7.82 -11.47
CA GLN A 130 4.75 7.71 -10.02
C GLN A 130 5.25 6.32 -9.59
N LEU A 131 4.53 5.26 -9.97
CA LEU A 131 4.88 3.90 -9.57
C LEU A 131 6.19 3.40 -10.20
N ALA A 132 6.46 3.78 -11.45
CA ALA A 132 7.71 3.41 -12.12
C ALA A 132 8.92 4.05 -11.42
N VAL A 133 8.82 5.34 -11.10
CA VAL A 133 9.83 6.09 -10.36
C VAL A 133 10.02 5.51 -8.95
N TYR A 134 8.94 5.15 -8.28
CA TYR A 134 8.99 4.56 -6.94
C TYR A 134 9.66 3.18 -6.96
N LEU A 135 9.37 2.37 -7.98
CA LEU A 135 10.02 1.06 -8.11
C LEU A 135 11.51 1.19 -8.37
N ASP A 136 11.93 2.11 -9.25
CA ASP A 136 13.33 2.37 -9.53
C ASP A 136 14.07 2.86 -8.27
N ALA A 137 13.48 3.79 -7.52
CA ALA A 137 14.01 4.25 -6.24
C ALA A 137 14.15 3.12 -5.22
N ALA A 138 13.14 2.25 -5.12
CA ALA A 138 13.16 1.14 -4.18
C ALA A 138 14.22 0.09 -4.56
N VAL A 139 14.37 -0.23 -5.84
CA VAL A 139 15.42 -1.16 -6.33
C VAL A 139 16.82 -0.59 -6.04
N GLU A 140 17.06 0.70 -6.30
CA GLU A 140 18.35 1.34 -6.00
C GLU A 140 18.64 1.34 -4.49
N LEU A 141 17.63 1.57 -3.65
CA LEU A 141 17.76 1.51 -2.21
C LEU A 141 18.15 0.12 -1.74
N GLU A 142 17.40 -0.90 -2.17
CA GLU A 142 17.62 -2.27 -1.76
C GLU A 142 18.95 -2.82 -2.29
N GLN A 143 19.42 -2.40 -3.46
CA GLN A 143 20.73 -2.75 -3.97
C GLN A 143 21.87 -2.26 -3.06
N LYS A 144 21.72 -1.09 -2.44
CA LYS A 144 22.69 -0.57 -1.46
C LYS A 144 22.69 -1.35 -0.15
N LYS A 145 21.53 -1.87 0.27
CA LYS A 145 21.38 -2.67 1.48
C LYS A 145 21.85 -4.12 1.30
N HIS A 146 21.80 -4.63 0.07
CA HIS A 146 22.14 -6.02 -0.28
C HIS A 146 23.31 -6.08 -1.27
N PRO A 147 24.54 -5.69 -0.85
CA PRO A 147 25.71 -5.53 -1.75
C PRO A 147 26.20 -6.84 -2.39
N GLY A 148 25.71 -7.99 -1.96
CA GLY A 148 26.10 -9.30 -2.50
C GLY A 148 25.01 -9.99 -3.32
N LYS A 149 23.84 -9.39 -3.47
CA LYS A 149 22.69 -9.96 -4.17
C LYS A 149 22.27 -9.09 -5.34
N LEU A 150 21.69 -9.72 -6.35
CA LEU A 150 21.07 -9.02 -7.45
C LEU A 150 19.65 -8.56 -7.04
N VAL A 151 19.38 -7.26 -7.10
CA VAL A 151 18.06 -6.73 -6.80
C VAL A 151 17.28 -6.54 -8.09
N GLU A 152 16.10 -7.16 -8.17
CA GLU A 152 15.24 -7.14 -9.35
C GLU A 152 13.84 -6.58 -9.03
N PRO A 153 13.26 -5.78 -9.93
CA PRO A 153 11.89 -5.34 -9.78
C PRO A 153 10.92 -6.51 -9.99
N ALA A 154 9.97 -6.70 -9.08
CA ALA A 154 8.95 -7.74 -9.17
C ALA A 154 7.59 -7.19 -9.62
N GLY A 155 7.24 -5.97 -9.20
CA GLY A 155 5.98 -5.38 -9.62
C GLY A 155 5.58 -4.12 -8.87
N VAL A 156 4.55 -3.48 -9.42
CA VAL A 156 3.92 -2.28 -8.88
C VAL A 156 2.42 -2.49 -8.76
N PHE A 157 1.84 -2.05 -7.65
CA PHE A 157 0.43 -2.30 -7.36
C PHE A 157 -0.23 -1.08 -6.73
N TYR A 158 -1.43 -0.75 -7.19
CA TYR A 158 -2.37 0.06 -6.41
C TYR A 158 -3.19 -0.86 -5.51
N TYR A 159 -3.21 -0.57 -4.22
CA TYR A 159 -4.10 -1.23 -3.28
C TYR A 159 -5.27 -0.30 -2.95
N HIS A 160 -6.46 -0.66 -3.41
CA HIS A 160 -7.65 0.12 -3.14
C HIS A 160 -8.20 -0.18 -1.75
N ILE A 161 -8.33 0.88 -0.95
CA ILE A 161 -8.97 0.81 0.36
C ILE A 161 -10.45 1.08 0.16
N ASP A 162 -11.23 0.02 0.00
CA ASP A 162 -12.66 0.07 -0.25
C ASP A 162 -13.49 -0.52 0.89
N ASP A 163 -14.78 -0.18 0.90
CA ASP A 163 -15.77 -0.76 1.81
C ASP A 163 -16.82 -1.54 1.00
N PRO A 164 -16.44 -2.69 0.40
CA PRO A 164 -17.36 -3.45 -0.42
C PRO A 164 -18.55 -3.94 0.42
N ILE A 165 -19.76 -3.72 -0.10
CA ILE A 165 -20.97 -4.26 0.48
C ILE A 165 -21.21 -5.60 -0.21
N ILE A 166 -21.12 -6.67 0.57
CA ILE A 166 -21.42 -8.04 0.12
C ILE A 166 -22.48 -8.58 1.04
N ASP A 167 -23.63 -8.94 0.46
CA ASP A 167 -24.69 -9.63 1.19
C ASP A 167 -24.27 -11.07 1.48
N GLN A 168 -24.42 -11.51 2.72
CA GLN A 168 -24.22 -12.90 3.09
C GLN A 168 -25.44 -13.70 2.70
N GLU A 169 -25.24 -14.80 1.98
CA GLU A 169 -26.33 -15.72 1.63
C GLU A 169 -26.71 -16.58 2.85
N GLU A 170 -28.00 -16.91 3.00
CA GLU A 170 -28.52 -17.57 4.22
C GLU A 170 -27.82 -18.89 4.56
N ASP A 171 -27.33 -19.62 3.56
CA ASP A 171 -26.65 -20.92 3.72
C ASP A 171 -25.12 -20.85 3.47
N GLU A 172 -24.55 -19.65 3.41
CA GLU A 172 -23.13 -19.48 3.08
C GLU A 172 -22.24 -19.75 4.30
N THR A 173 -21.23 -20.62 4.13
CA THR A 173 -20.24 -20.86 5.18
C THR A 173 -19.31 -19.62 5.36
N ASP A 174 -18.80 -19.44 6.57
CA ASP A 174 -17.87 -18.34 6.88
C ASP A 174 -16.64 -18.35 5.96
N GLU A 175 -16.18 -19.52 5.53
CA GLU A 175 -15.06 -19.65 4.59
C GLU A 175 -15.44 -19.20 3.17
N ALA A 176 -16.63 -19.50 2.70
CA ALA A 176 -17.11 -19.08 1.38
C ALA A 176 -17.31 -17.57 1.35
N TRP A 177 -17.96 -17.03 2.39
CA TRP A 177 -18.12 -15.59 2.56
C TRP A 177 -16.74 -14.87 2.64
N GLY A 178 -15.80 -15.43 3.41
CA GLY A 178 -14.43 -14.90 3.50
C GLY A 178 -13.74 -14.84 2.14
N ARG A 179 -13.85 -15.88 1.31
CA ARG A 179 -13.28 -15.88 -0.06
C ARG A 179 -13.94 -14.83 -0.97
N ARG A 180 -15.27 -14.67 -0.90
CA ARG A 180 -15.97 -13.62 -1.66
C ARG A 180 -15.57 -12.22 -1.21
N MET A 181 -15.48 -12.00 0.10
CA MET A 181 -15.02 -10.73 0.66
C MET A 181 -13.58 -10.43 0.25
N LEU A 182 -12.68 -11.41 0.32
CA LEU A 182 -11.29 -11.25 -0.11
C LEU A 182 -11.23 -10.91 -1.60
N LYS A 183 -11.98 -11.61 -2.43
CA LYS A 183 -12.05 -11.31 -3.87
C LYS A 183 -12.57 -9.90 -4.13
N ALA A 184 -13.59 -9.45 -3.41
CA ALA A 184 -14.11 -8.09 -3.56
C ALA A 184 -13.11 -7.01 -3.10
N CYS A 185 -12.32 -7.27 -2.05
CA CYS A 185 -11.25 -6.38 -1.61
C CYS A 185 -10.04 -6.37 -2.55
N LEU A 186 -9.81 -7.45 -3.33
CA LEU A 186 -8.64 -7.63 -4.20
C LEU A 186 -8.92 -7.37 -5.69
N LEU A 187 -10.17 -7.21 -6.09
CA LEU A 187 -10.57 -7.11 -7.50
C LEU A 187 -9.92 -5.95 -8.27
N TYR A 188 -9.33 -4.98 -7.56
CA TYR A 188 -8.68 -3.81 -8.15
C TYR A 188 -7.15 -3.83 -8.08
N THR A 189 -6.54 -4.93 -7.62
CA THR A 189 -5.07 -5.02 -7.45
C THR A 189 -4.38 -5.78 -8.57
N SER A 190 -5.11 -6.34 -9.53
CA SER A 190 -4.52 -7.07 -10.65
C SER A 190 -4.56 -6.20 -11.91
N PRO A 191 -3.43 -6.00 -12.62
CA PRO A 191 -3.50 -5.53 -13.99
C PRO A 191 -4.24 -6.60 -14.79
N SER A 192 -5.38 -6.22 -15.35
CA SER A 192 -6.13 -7.04 -16.31
C SER A 192 -5.38 -7.13 -17.63
#